data_513d29f0ea55abe9c39bd55b4102b208
#
_entry.id   513d29f0ea55abe9c39bd55b4102b208
#
_cell.length_a   1.000
_cell.length_b   1.000
_cell.length_c   1.000
_cell.angle_alpha   90.00
_cell.angle_beta   90.00
_cell.angle_gamma   90.00
#
_symmetry.space_group_name_H-M   'P 1'
#
loop_
_entity.id
_entity.type
_entity.pdbx_description
1 polymer ?
#
loop_
_entity_poly.entity_id
_entity_poly.type
_entity_poly.pdbx_seq_one_letter_code
_entity_poly.pdbx_strand_id
1 'polypeptide(L)'
;MEAEEDRCRNDVAQEENEMSEITIDTNLSSQFASALLMAACLLPTGLKIHLTGSRTAGSYIKMTLAMMKQFGIWVEQTENCYEIAHQEGWGLTEYEVEPDVSAACYFYAMVPLLKTSVIVKGVQEKSLQGDIQFLNVLEQMGCQKEKTPEGIRLTMKESEMHGVDISMKDFSDQTMTLAALAPFADRVTRIHNIGHIRFQESDRIRAILTELQRMGVRCEEAPEIDGIQIFPWGKVPEDHIVAEGESTIECESTTESKSATESESAAESKNAAESESAAEHESIIECGNITIETYDDHRMAMAFTLPGLKTGNIVIKNPGCCRKTFENYFSVIDSLYQCH
;
A
#
# COMPACT_ATOMS: atom_id res chain seq x y z
N MET A 1 -62.71 -21.72 23.31
CA MET A 1 -61.98 -20.43 23.37
C MET A 1 -60.62 -20.58 24.07
N GLU A 2 -60.53 -21.21 25.22
CA GLU A 2 -59.23 -21.43 25.92
C GLU A 2 -58.21 -22.33 25.15
N ALA A 3 -58.72 -23.29 24.36
CA ALA A 3 -57.85 -24.20 23.59
C ALA A 3 -57.27 -23.57 22.27
N GLU A 4 -57.83 -22.48 21.77
CA GLU A 4 -57.32 -21.73 20.62
C GLU A 4 -56.30 -20.66 21.04
N GLU A 5 -56.47 -20.08 22.24
CA GLU A 5 -55.46 -19.14 22.79
C GLU A 5 -54.14 -19.84 23.17
N ASP A 6 -54.21 -21.09 23.67
CA ASP A 6 -53.00 -21.88 23.96
C ASP A 6 -52.27 -22.36 22.71
N ARG A 7 -52.96 -22.58 21.59
CA ARG A 7 -52.31 -22.90 20.31
C ARG A 7 -51.57 -21.69 19.72
N CYS A 8 -52.19 -20.52 19.71
CA CYS A 8 -51.52 -19.30 19.24
C CYS A 8 -50.30 -18.92 20.12
N ARG A 9 -50.33 -19.18 21.41
CA ARG A 9 -49.16 -18.93 22.29
C ARG A 9 -48.03 -19.93 22.04
N ASN A 10 -48.34 -21.20 21.75
CA ASN A 10 -47.31 -22.20 21.43
C ASN A 10 -46.66 -21.98 20.03
N ASP A 11 -47.44 -21.52 19.06
CA ASP A 11 -46.93 -21.23 17.68
C ASP A 11 -46.02 -20.01 17.69
N VAL A 12 -46.32 -18.98 18.49
CA VAL A 12 -45.45 -17.79 18.65
C VAL A 12 -44.17 -18.11 19.43
N ALA A 13 -44.21 -19.06 20.38
CA ALA A 13 -43.05 -19.45 21.18
C ALA A 13 -42.08 -20.39 20.44
N GLN A 14 -42.48 -20.99 19.28
CA GLN A 14 -41.62 -21.85 18.47
C GLN A 14 -40.89 -21.07 17.35
N GLU A 15 -41.37 -19.89 16.94
CA GLU A 15 -40.69 -19.04 15.95
C GLU A 15 -39.54 -18.18 16.53
N GLU A 16 -39.46 -18.03 17.87
CA GLU A 16 -38.47 -17.18 18.52
C GLU A 16 -37.08 -17.83 18.72
N ASN A 17 -36.84 -19.06 18.26
CA ASN A 17 -35.60 -19.79 18.58
C ASN A 17 -34.74 -20.19 17.37
N GLU A 18 -35.10 -19.78 16.18
CA GLU A 18 -34.24 -20.02 15.01
C GLU A 18 -33.19 -18.90 14.83
N MET A 19 -31.92 -19.33 14.63
CA MET A 19 -30.83 -18.42 14.33
C MET A 19 -31.11 -17.75 12.98
N SER A 20 -31.06 -16.40 12.95
CA SER A 20 -31.23 -15.64 11.71
C SER A 20 -30.08 -15.89 10.74
N GLU A 21 -30.38 -15.88 9.44
CA GLU A 21 -29.37 -16.06 8.38
C GLU A 21 -29.27 -14.81 7.50
N ILE A 22 -28.06 -14.47 7.07
CA ILE A 22 -27.81 -13.36 6.13
C ILE A 22 -26.71 -13.75 5.12
N THR A 23 -26.87 -13.27 3.90
CA THR A 23 -25.83 -13.42 2.85
C THR A 23 -25.19 -12.07 2.54
N ILE A 24 -23.85 -12.03 2.48
CA ILE A 24 -23.05 -10.83 2.20
C ILE A 24 -22.12 -11.08 1.04
N ASP A 25 -22.17 -10.20 0.05
CA ASP A 25 -21.18 -10.15 -1.02
C ASP A 25 -19.95 -9.36 -0.58
N THR A 26 -18.79 -10.03 -0.56
CA THR A 26 -17.50 -9.46 -0.18
C THR A 26 -16.74 -8.76 -1.32
N ASN A 27 -17.28 -8.73 -2.53
CA ASN A 27 -16.64 -8.09 -3.68
C ASN A 27 -16.43 -6.59 -3.48
N LEU A 28 -17.37 -5.91 -2.83
CA LEU A 28 -17.26 -4.48 -2.51
C LEU A 28 -16.31 -4.24 -1.33
N SER A 29 -16.58 -4.89 -0.19
CA SER A 29 -15.76 -4.75 1.02
C SER A 29 -16.00 -5.89 1.99
N SER A 30 -14.93 -6.41 2.60
CA SER A 30 -15.00 -7.36 3.71
C SER A 30 -15.36 -6.70 5.06
N GLN A 31 -15.39 -5.36 5.15
CA GLN A 31 -15.70 -4.64 6.39
C GLN A 31 -17.11 -4.91 6.90
N PHE A 32 -18.09 -5.06 6.01
CA PHE A 32 -19.46 -5.41 6.39
C PHE A 32 -19.54 -6.79 7.05
N ALA A 33 -18.79 -7.76 6.50
CA ALA A 33 -18.69 -9.09 7.11
C ALA A 33 -18.06 -9.03 8.50
N SER A 34 -16.94 -8.30 8.67
CA SER A 34 -16.29 -8.08 9.96
C SER A 34 -17.22 -7.42 10.97
N ALA A 35 -17.97 -6.40 10.57
CA ALA A 35 -18.92 -5.72 11.46
C ALA A 35 -20.02 -6.68 11.95
N LEU A 36 -20.60 -7.49 11.06
CA LEU A 36 -21.64 -8.45 11.43
C LEU A 36 -21.10 -9.61 12.28
N LEU A 37 -19.89 -10.12 11.98
CA LEU A 37 -19.23 -11.12 12.80
C LEU A 37 -19.12 -10.64 14.26
N MET A 38 -18.64 -9.41 14.48
CA MET A 38 -18.50 -8.84 15.81
C MET A 38 -19.84 -8.57 16.50
N ALA A 39 -20.87 -8.17 15.76
CA ALA A 39 -22.19 -7.89 16.35
C ALA A 39 -23.01 -9.16 16.62
N ALA A 40 -22.76 -10.22 15.86
CA ALA A 40 -23.58 -11.44 15.88
C ALA A 40 -23.68 -12.10 17.28
N CYS A 41 -22.58 -12.12 18.04
CA CYS A 41 -22.56 -12.70 19.37
C CYS A 41 -23.47 -11.98 20.40
N LEU A 42 -23.86 -10.73 20.12
CA LEU A 42 -24.75 -9.95 20.98
C LEU A 42 -26.23 -10.13 20.62
N LEU A 43 -26.54 -10.75 19.49
CA LEU A 43 -27.92 -11.01 19.07
C LEU A 43 -28.50 -12.16 19.92
N PRO A 44 -29.76 -12.07 20.36
CA PRO A 44 -30.37 -13.09 21.27
C PRO A 44 -30.33 -14.52 20.73
N THR A 45 -30.45 -14.68 19.42
CA THR A 45 -30.40 -15.99 18.73
C THR A 45 -29.07 -16.27 18.06
N GLY A 46 -28.12 -15.32 18.09
CA GLY A 46 -26.92 -15.38 17.27
C GLY A 46 -27.18 -15.02 15.81
N LEU A 47 -26.23 -15.34 14.93
CA LEU A 47 -26.34 -15.05 13.49
C LEU A 47 -25.55 -16.06 12.67
N LYS A 48 -26.11 -16.49 11.55
CA LYS A 48 -25.44 -17.27 10.53
C LYS A 48 -25.17 -16.39 9.30
N ILE A 49 -23.91 -16.28 8.90
CA ILE A 49 -23.44 -15.37 7.87
C ILE A 49 -22.86 -16.19 6.73
N HIS A 50 -23.48 -16.10 5.55
CA HIS A 50 -22.96 -16.66 4.31
C HIS A 50 -22.21 -15.61 3.50
N LEU A 51 -20.94 -15.84 3.24
CA LEU A 51 -20.13 -14.95 2.42
C LEU A 51 -20.10 -15.43 0.99
N THR A 52 -20.34 -14.51 0.06
CA THR A 52 -20.19 -14.71 -1.39
C THR A 52 -19.13 -13.77 -1.96
N GLY A 53 -18.74 -13.98 -3.23
CA GLY A 53 -17.73 -13.19 -3.88
C GLY A 53 -16.32 -13.76 -3.75
N SER A 54 -15.33 -13.01 -4.21
CA SER A 54 -13.93 -13.47 -4.34
C SER A 54 -13.08 -13.29 -3.08
N ARG A 55 -13.58 -12.62 -2.02
CA ARG A 55 -12.83 -12.19 -0.82
C ARG A 55 -13.38 -12.79 0.47
N THR A 56 -14.02 -13.93 0.39
CA THR A 56 -14.67 -14.62 1.52
C THR A 56 -13.71 -15.03 2.64
N ALA A 57 -12.40 -15.19 2.32
CA ALA A 57 -11.35 -15.55 3.27
C ALA A 57 -10.23 -14.50 3.34
N GLY A 58 -10.55 -13.21 3.10
CA GLY A 58 -9.57 -12.12 3.10
C GLY A 58 -8.90 -11.88 4.46
N SER A 59 -7.73 -11.22 4.46
CA SER A 59 -6.91 -10.95 5.66
C SER A 59 -7.70 -10.24 6.77
N TYR A 60 -8.57 -9.29 6.42
CA TYR A 60 -9.37 -8.55 7.42
C TYR A 60 -10.41 -9.43 8.14
N ILE A 61 -11.04 -10.38 7.43
CA ILE A 61 -11.96 -11.34 8.07
C ILE A 61 -11.17 -12.26 9.00
N LYS A 62 -10.01 -12.77 8.56
CA LYS A 62 -9.12 -13.59 9.40
C LYS A 62 -8.66 -12.85 10.65
N MET A 63 -8.30 -11.58 10.52
CA MET A 63 -7.91 -10.72 11.65
C MET A 63 -9.08 -10.55 12.62
N THR A 64 -10.30 -10.29 12.14
CA THR A 64 -11.50 -10.18 12.97
C THR A 64 -11.77 -11.47 13.74
N LEU A 65 -11.75 -12.62 13.06
CA LEU A 65 -11.95 -13.93 13.70
C LEU A 65 -10.87 -14.25 14.74
N ALA A 66 -9.61 -13.93 14.44
CA ALA A 66 -8.51 -14.14 15.37
C ALA A 66 -8.64 -13.27 16.63
N MET A 67 -9.07 -12.02 16.48
CA MET A 67 -9.36 -11.13 17.60
C MET A 67 -10.57 -11.64 18.41
N MET A 68 -11.69 -11.96 17.76
CA MET A 68 -12.86 -12.52 18.42
C MET A 68 -12.49 -13.74 19.28
N LYS A 69 -11.66 -14.64 18.74
CA LYS A 69 -11.15 -15.79 19.49
C LYS A 69 -10.34 -15.38 20.72
N GLN A 70 -9.48 -14.35 20.64
CA GLN A 70 -8.71 -13.84 21.78
C GLN A 70 -9.65 -13.28 22.87
N PHE A 71 -10.75 -12.66 22.47
CA PHE A 71 -11.79 -12.17 23.37
C PHE A 71 -12.76 -13.25 23.86
N GLY A 72 -12.51 -14.54 23.54
CA GLY A 72 -13.31 -15.66 23.99
C GLY A 72 -14.59 -15.91 23.20
N ILE A 73 -14.77 -15.23 22.04
CA ILE A 73 -15.91 -15.44 21.16
C ILE A 73 -15.61 -16.58 20.18
N TRP A 74 -16.47 -17.60 20.21
CA TRP A 74 -16.35 -18.76 19.33
C TRP A 74 -17.22 -18.58 18.08
N VAL A 75 -16.62 -18.87 16.93
CA VAL A 75 -17.25 -18.83 15.61
C VAL A 75 -17.06 -20.19 14.96
N GLU A 76 -18.15 -20.85 14.61
CA GLU A 76 -18.11 -22.05 13.80
C GLU A 76 -17.96 -21.65 12.33
N GLN A 77 -16.98 -22.20 11.65
CA GLN A 77 -16.69 -21.89 10.25
C GLN A 77 -16.75 -23.15 9.41
N THR A 78 -17.57 -23.11 8.35
CA THR A 78 -17.65 -24.12 7.29
C THR A 78 -17.57 -23.41 5.94
N GLU A 79 -16.47 -23.63 5.16
CA GLU A 79 -16.21 -22.95 3.89
C GLU A 79 -16.42 -21.43 4.02
N ASN A 80 -17.49 -20.90 3.43
CA ASN A 80 -17.84 -19.48 3.42
C ASN A 80 -19.01 -19.14 4.36
N CYS A 81 -19.33 -20.02 5.30
CA CYS A 81 -20.40 -19.83 6.28
C CYS A 81 -19.81 -19.71 7.67
N TYR A 82 -20.25 -18.70 8.41
CA TYR A 82 -19.86 -18.41 9.78
C TYR A 82 -21.10 -18.42 10.66
N GLU A 83 -21.08 -19.27 11.68
CA GLU A 83 -22.17 -19.41 12.64
C GLU A 83 -21.70 -18.95 14.02
N ILE A 84 -22.37 -17.95 14.56
CA ILE A 84 -22.05 -17.32 15.83
C ILE A 84 -23.27 -17.39 16.73
N ALA A 85 -23.21 -18.24 17.77
CA ALA A 85 -24.23 -18.30 18.80
C ALA A 85 -24.19 -17.04 19.69
N HIS A 86 -25.30 -16.76 20.36
CA HIS A 86 -25.35 -15.74 21.41
C HIS A 86 -24.34 -16.04 22.50
N GLN A 87 -23.61 -15.03 22.96
CA GLN A 87 -22.63 -15.10 24.04
C GLN A 87 -22.77 -13.88 24.95
N GLU A 88 -22.69 -14.08 26.28
CA GLU A 88 -22.91 -13.02 27.28
C GLU A 88 -21.74 -12.01 27.38
N GLY A 89 -21.15 -11.64 26.24
CA GLY A 89 -20.14 -10.59 26.19
C GLY A 89 -18.72 -11.10 25.92
N TRP A 90 -17.79 -10.21 26.03
CA TRP A 90 -16.39 -10.39 25.67
C TRP A 90 -15.57 -10.76 26.92
N GLY A 91 -14.79 -11.86 26.84
CA GLY A 91 -14.10 -12.42 28.00
C GLY A 91 -12.89 -11.66 28.52
N LEU A 92 -12.38 -10.66 27.78
CA LEU A 92 -11.23 -9.84 28.18
C LEU A 92 -11.70 -8.48 28.70
N THR A 93 -11.07 -8.04 29.81
CA THR A 93 -11.23 -6.69 30.38
C THR A 93 -10.12 -5.74 29.95
N GLU A 94 -8.98 -6.27 29.56
CA GLU A 94 -7.83 -5.49 29.09
C GLU A 94 -7.25 -6.14 27.83
N TYR A 95 -6.85 -5.31 26.87
CA TYR A 95 -6.24 -5.75 25.63
C TYR A 95 -5.19 -4.75 25.17
N GLU A 96 -3.97 -5.22 24.91
CA GLU A 96 -2.92 -4.40 24.32
C GLU A 96 -3.05 -4.43 22.80
N VAL A 97 -3.41 -3.28 22.22
CA VAL A 97 -3.54 -3.12 20.77
C VAL A 97 -2.14 -3.12 20.15
N GLU A 98 -1.92 -3.97 19.16
CA GLU A 98 -0.66 -3.98 18.43
C GLU A 98 -0.46 -2.69 17.61
N PRO A 99 0.80 -2.28 17.34
CA PRO A 99 1.09 -1.12 16.49
C PRO A 99 0.43 -1.25 15.12
N ASP A 100 0.07 -0.11 14.52
CA ASP A 100 -0.43 -0.04 13.16
C ASP A 100 0.68 -0.40 12.16
N VAL A 101 0.61 -1.63 11.61
CA VAL A 101 1.58 -2.13 10.65
C VAL A 101 1.44 -1.44 9.30
N SER A 102 0.22 -1.01 8.93
CA SER A 102 0.02 -0.22 7.71
C SER A 102 0.82 1.09 7.76
N ALA A 103 0.77 1.80 8.88
CA ALA A 103 1.56 3.00 9.10
C ALA A 103 3.07 2.70 9.17
N ALA A 104 3.46 1.59 9.81
CA ALA A 104 4.86 1.16 9.89
C ALA A 104 5.49 0.91 8.50
N CYS A 105 4.71 0.43 7.54
CA CYS A 105 5.19 0.11 6.19
C CYS A 105 5.79 1.32 5.46
N TYR A 106 5.30 2.54 5.69
CA TYR A 106 5.89 3.75 5.08
C TYR A 106 7.33 3.99 5.57
N PHE A 107 7.62 3.74 6.85
CA PHE A 107 8.98 3.87 7.40
C PHE A 107 9.88 2.73 6.93
N TYR A 108 9.38 1.50 6.86
CA TYR A 108 10.14 0.40 6.28
C TYR A 108 10.44 0.60 4.78
N ALA A 109 9.53 1.22 4.04
CA ALA A 109 9.73 1.55 2.63
C ALA A 109 10.87 2.57 2.38
N MET A 110 11.23 3.38 3.39
CA MET A 110 12.40 4.26 3.30
C MET A 110 13.72 3.49 3.21
N VAL A 111 13.76 2.26 3.74
CA VAL A 111 15.00 1.48 3.83
C VAL A 111 15.62 1.20 2.47
N PRO A 112 14.94 0.57 1.50
CA PRO A 112 15.53 0.34 0.17
C PRO A 112 15.77 1.64 -0.59
N LEU A 113 14.92 2.64 -0.38
CA LEU A 113 14.97 3.91 -1.09
C LEU A 113 16.17 4.77 -0.68
N LEU A 114 16.44 4.85 0.63
CA LEU A 114 17.50 5.67 1.22
C LEU A 114 18.75 4.85 1.61
N LYS A 115 18.76 3.54 1.31
CA LYS A 115 19.86 2.60 1.65
C LYS A 115 20.25 2.66 3.13
N THR A 116 19.28 2.60 4.01
CA THR A 116 19.42 2.80 5.47
C THR A 116 18.97 1.57 6.25
N SER A 117 18.78 1.73 7.55
CA SER A 117 18.23 0.74 8.47
C SER A 117 17.18 1.40 9.38
N VAL A 118 16.03 0.74 9.55
CA VAL A 118 14.94 1.22 10.41
C VAL A 118 14.48 0.12 11.35
N ILE A 119 14.17 0.48 12.61
CA ILE A 119 13.41 -0.35 13.54
C ILE A 119 12.10 0.37 13.84
N VAL A 120 10.97 -0.31 13.61
CA VAL A 120 9.68 0.18 14.11
C VAL A 120 9.34 -0.58 15.38
N LYS A 121 9.26 0.15 16.50
CA LYS A 121 9.03 -0.43 17.83
C LYS A 121 7.67 -1.10 17.92
N GLY A 122 7.66 -2.25 18.59
CA GLY A 122 6.45 -3.03 18.84
C GLY A 122 5.95 -3.86 17.66
N VAL A 123 6.37 -3.61 16.42
CA VAL A 123 6.00 -4.41 15.25
C VAL A 123 6.61 -5.81 15.36
N GLN A 124 5.76 -6.83 15.22
CA GLN A 124 6.13 -8.23 15.40
C GLN A 124 5.76 -9.05 14.16
N GLU A 125 6.54 -10.09 13.84
CA GLU A 125 6.25 -11.01 12.72
C GLU A 125 4.91 -11.74 12.87
N LYS A 126 4.45 -11.94 14.11
CA LYS A 126 3.18 -12.57 14.44
C LYS A 126 1.97 -11.64 14.37
N SER A 127 2.14 -10.41 13.88
CA SER A 127 1.03 -9.46 13.73
C SER A 127 -0.15 -10.09 13.00
N LEU A 128 -1.36 -9.82 13.46
CA LEU A 128 -2.58 -10.23 12.80
C LEU A 128 -2.88 -9.40 11.54
N GLN A 129 -2.25 -8.25 11.41
CA GLN A 129 -2.43 -7.35 10.27
C GLN A 129 -1.75 -7.92 9.03
N GLY A 130 -2.50 -8.08 7.93
CA GLY A 130 -1.99 -8.64 6.67
C GLY A 130 -0.80 -7.87 6.09
N ASP A 131 -0.73 -6.57 6.38
CA ASP A 131 0.30 -5.65 5.90
C ASP A 131 1.72 -6.01 6.38
N ILE A 132 1.86 -6.85 7.41
CA ILE A 132 3.18 -7.39 7.82
C ILE A 132 3.87 -8.15 6.67
N GLN A 133 3.11 -8.68 5.70
CA GLN A 133 3.65 -9.36 4.52
C GLN A 133 4.43 -8.42 3.61
N PHE A 134 4.20 -7.10 3.71
CA PHE A 134 4.96 -6.12 2.95
C PHE A 134 6.47 -6.16 3.26
N LEU A 135 6.86 -6.56 4.47
CA LEU A 135 8.27 -6.77 4.80
C LEU A 135 8.92 -7.88 3.96
N ASN A 136 8.16 -8.92 3.58
CA ASN A 136 8.67 -9.96 2.68
C ASN A 136 8.86 -9.44 1.26
N VAL A 137 8.05 -8.46 0.83
CA VAL A 137 8.24 -7.77 -0.46
C VAL A 137 9.53 -6.96 -0.41
N LEU A 138 9.77 -6.21 0.66
CA LEU A 138 11.02 -5.45 0.83
C LEU A 138 12.26 -6.34 0.91
N GLU A 139 12.15 -7.58 1.45
CA GLU A 139 13.23 -8.56 1.37
C GLU A 139 13.52 -8.97 -0.09
N GLN A 140 12.49 -9.21 -0.92
CA GLN A 140 12.67 -9.49 -2.34
C GLN A 140 13.26 -8.28 -3.10
N MET A 141 13.09 -7.08 -2.58
CA MET A 141 13.67 -5.84 -3.12
C MET A 141 15.11 -5.60 -2.67
N GLY A 142 15.73 -6.51 -1.90
CA GLY A 142 17.13 -6.44 -1.48
C GLY A 142 17.36 -6.07 -0.01
N CYS A 143 16.29 -6.02 0.80
CA CYS A 143 16.41 -5.79 2.24
C CYS A 143 16.58 -7.10 3.01
N GLN A 144 17.05 -6.98 4.25
CA GLN A 144 17.07 -8.05 5.23
C GLN A 144 16.29 -7.62 6.46
N LYS A 145 15.36 -8.44 6.91
CA LYS A 145 14.67 -8.24 8.19
C LYS A 145 15.34 -9.04 9.29
N GLU A 146 15.34 -8.47 10.49
CA GLU A 146 15.88 -9.06 11.69
C GLU A 146 14.91 -8.81 12.86
N LYS A 147 14.59 -9.88 13.60
CA LYS A 147 13.80 -9.77 14.81
C LYS A 147 14.66 -9.25 15.95
N THR A 148 14.21 -8.18 16.60
CA THR A 148 14.86 -7.62 17.78
C THR A 148 13.89 -7.58 18.97
N PRO A 149 14.37 -7.40 20.21
CA PRO A 149 13.48 -7.22 21.37
C PRO A 149 12.55 -6.00 21.25
N GLU A 150 12.96 -4.97 20.50
CA GLU A 150 12.18 -3.74 20.33
C GLU A 150 11.15 -3.82 19.21
N GLY A 151 11.36 -4.69 18.23
CA GLY A 151 10.52 -4.81 17.03
C GLY A 151 11.29 -5.45 15.88
N ILE A 152 10.82 -5.26 14.66
CA ILE A 152 11.52 -5.74 13.46
C ILE A 152 12.46 -4.64 12.96
N ARG A 153 13.74 -5.00 12.78
CA ARG A 153 14.70 -4.19 12.05
C ARG A 153 14.69 -4.60 10.59
N LEU A 154 14.64 -3.62 9.70
CA LEU A 154 14.86 -3.80 8.27
C LEU A 154 16.12 -3.02 7.88
N THR A 155 16.99 -3.63 7.06
CA THR A 155 18.24 -3.03 6.60
C THR A 155 18.43 -3.33 5.12
N MET A 156 18.81 -2.32 4.31
CA MET A 156 19.20 -2.56 2.93
C MET A 156 20.52 -3.33 2.90
N LYS A 157 20.56 -4.46 2.19
CA LYS A 157 21.74 -5.32 2.08
C LYS A 157 22.38 -5.26 0.70
N GLU A 158 21.55 -5.14 -0.33
CA GLU A 158 22.02 -5.11 -1.70
C GLU A 158 22.35 -3.68 -2.13
N SER A 159 23.18 -3.54 -3.14
CA SER A 159 23.59 -2.23 -3.67
C SER A 159 22.45 -1.54 -4.42
N GLU A 160 21.55 -2.34 -5.01
CA GLU A 160 20.42 -1.87 -5.81
C GLU A 160 19.11 -2.42 -5.26
N MET A 161 18.04 -1.68 -5.48
CA MET A 161 16.68 -2.11 -5.18
C MET A 161 16.12 -2.86 -6.38
N HIS A 162 15.57 -4.06 -6.14
CA HIS A 162 15.04 -4.91 -7.20
C HIS A 162 13.54 -4.69 -7.41
N GLY A 163 13.11 -4.67 -8.68
CA GLY A 163 11.71 -4.79 -9.03
C GLY A 163 11.16 -6.18 -8.73
N VAL A 164 9.88 -6.27 -8.41
CA VAL A 164 9.21 -7.49 -7.97
C VAL A 164 7.97 -7.81 -8.81
N ASP A 165 7.58 -9.09 -8.84
CA ASP A 165 6.33 -9.57 -9.40
C ASP A 165 5.53 -10.20 -8.27
N ILE A 166 4.45 -9.53 -7.80
CA ILE A 166 3.83 -9.85 -6.52
C ILE A 166 2.32 -9.66 -6.51
N SER A 167 1.61 -10.62 -5.90
CA SER A 167 0.19 -10.49 -5.58
C SER A 167 0.00 -9.75 -4.26
N MET A 168 -0.73 -8.64 -4.29
CA MET A 168 -1.04 -7.86 -3.09
C MET A 168 -2.49 -8.03 -2.64
N LYS A 169 -3.14 -9.13 -3.00
CA LYS A 169 -4.54 -9.41 -2.65
C LYS A 169 -4.82 -9.29 -1.14
N ASP A 170 -3.92 -9.78 -0.29
CA ASP A 170 -4.11 -9.87 1.16
C ASP A 170 -3.57 -8.66 1.95
N PHE A 171 -2.84 -7.76 1.30
CA PHE A 171 -2.28 -6.53 1.88
C PHE A 171 -2.28 -5.38 0.87
N SER A 172 -3.36 -5.26 0.14
CA SER A 172 -3.53 -4.31 -0.98
C SER A 172 -3.43 -2.83 -0.58
N ASP A 173 -3.54 -2.53 0.70
CA ASP A 173 -3.35 -1.19 1.24
C ASP A 173 -1.91 -0.68 1.07
N GLN A 174 -0.94 -1.58 0.86
CA GLN A 174 0.45 -1.24 0.57
C GLN A 174 0.76 -1.10 -0.93
N THR A 175 -0.24 -1.21 -1.79
CA THR A 175 -0.05 -1.05 -3.25
C THR A 175 0.53 0.32 -3.60
N MET A 176 0.02 1.40 -3.00
CA MET A 176 0.53 2.76 -3.21
C MET A 176 1.98 2.89 -2.76
N THR A 177 2.33 2.27 -1.62
CA THR A 177 3.68 2.27 -1.07
C THR A 177 4.67 1.57 -2.01
N LEU A 178 4.31 0.36 -2.50
CA LEU A 178 5.14 -0.37 -3.47
C LEU A 178 5.25 0.38 -4.80
N ALA A 179 4.14 0.93 -5.28
CA ALA A 179 4.12 1.71 -6.52
C ALA A 179 5.02 2.94 -6.46
N ALA A 180 5.10 3.60 -5.30
CA ALA A 180 5.98 4.75 -5.09
C ALA A 180 7.48 4.37 -5.04
N LEU A 181 7.81 3.13 -4.67
CA LEU A 181 9.19 2.59 -4.69
C LEU A 181 9.62 2.10 -6.07
N ALA A 182 8.69 1.54 -6.83
CA ALA A 182 8.95 0.83 -8.08
C ALA A 182 9.79 1.61 -9.12
N PRO A 183 9.65 2.94 -9.27
CA PRO A 183 10.47 3.73 -10.20
C PRO A 183 11.98 3.66 -9.93
N PHE A 184 12.36 3.40 -8.70
CA PHE A 184 13.76 3.37 -8.26
C PHE A 184 14.39 1.97 -8.28
N ALA A 185 13.64 0.97 -8.75
CA ALA A 185 14.12 -0.40 -8.87
C ALA A 185 14.95 -0.61 -10.14
N ASP A 186 15.71 -1.72 -10.19
CA ASP A 186 16.57 -2.10 -11.32
C ASP A 186 15.79 -2.65 -12.52
N ARG A 187 14.58 -3.16 -12.29
CA ARG A 187 13.72 -3.83 -13.27
C ARG A 187 12.23 -3.56 -13.01
N VAL A 188 11.38 -3.97 -13.95
CA VAL A 188 9.94 -3.78 -13.88
C VAL A 188 9.34 -4.40 -12.60
N THR A 189 8.48 -3.62 -11.94
CA THR A 189 7.64 -4.11 -10.84
C THR A 189 6.23 -4.38 -11.36
N ARG A 190 5.72 -5.61 -11.14
CA ARG A 190 4.35 -6.01 -11.43
C ARG A 190 3.58 -6.24 -10.14
N ILE A 191 2.44 -5.57 -10.02
CA ILE A 191 1.57 -5.66 -8.84
C ILE A 191 0.24 -6.19 -9.32
N HIS A 192 -0.16 -7.36 -8.85
CA HIS A 192 -1.36 -8.02 -9.35
C HIS A 192 -2.37 -8.39 -8.26
N ASN A 193 -3.60 -8.76 -8.69
CA ASN A 193 -4.77 -9.03 -7.83
C ASN A 193 -5.18 -7.82 -6.98
N ILE A 194 -5.17 -6.62 -7.58
CA ILE A 194 -5.46 -5.35 -6.90
C ILE A 194 -6.67 -4.61 -7.49
N GLY A 195 -7.39 -5.16 -8.46
CA GLY A 195 -8.51 -4.45 -9.14
C GLY A 195 -9.55 -3.87 -8.19
N HIS A 196 -9.76 -4.50 -7.04
CA HIS A 196 -10.70 -4.04 -6.01
C HIS A 196 -10.33 -2.70 -5.35
N ILE A 197 -9.06 -2.25 -5.40
CA ILE A 197 -8.69 -0.96 -4.79
C ILE A 197 -9.23 0.25 -5.56
N ARG A 198 -9.84 0.05 -6.72
CA ARG A 198 -10.57 1.10 -7.46
C ARG A 198 -11.81 1.59 -6.74
N PHE A 199 -12.38 0.75 -5.88
CA PHE A 199 -13.64 0.99 -5.19
C PHE A 199 -13.43 1.35 -3.71
N GLN A 200 -12.23 1.81 -3.34
CA GLN A 200 -11.91 2.24 -2.00
C GLN A 200 -12.09 3.75 -1.82
N GLU A 201 -11.22 4.45 -1.10
CA GLU A 201 -11.35 5.88 -0.83
C GLU A 201 -11.23 6.74 -2.10
N SER A 202 -10.46 6.26 -3.05
CA SER A 202 -10.31 6.80 -4.41
C SER A 202 -10.22 5.63 -5.42
N ASP A 203 -10.28 5.91 -6.73
CA ASP A 203 -9.77 4.94 -7.71
C ASP A 203 -8.24 4.93 -7.62
N ARG A 204 -7.73 4.12 -6.68
CA ARG A 204 -6.30 4.05 -6.36
C ARG A 204 -5.43 3.63 -7.53
N ILE A 205 -5.92 2.76 -8.42
CA ILE A 205 -5.15 2.36 -9.60
C ILE A 205 -4.97 3.57 -10.52
N ARG A 206 -6.06 4.27 -10.82
CA ARG A 206 -5.99 5.48 -11.64
C ARG A 206 -5.13 6.57 -11.01
N ALA A 207 -5.25 6.77 -9.70
CA ALA A 207 -4.45 7.74 -8.95
C ALA A 207 -2.95 7.42 -9.04
N ILE A 208 -2.55 6.15 -8.78
CA ILE A 208 -1.16 5.69 -8.89
C ILE A 208 -0.60 5.98 -10.28
N LEU A 209 -1.29 5.53 -11.33
CA LEU A 209 -0.81 5.67 -12.70
C LEU A 209 -0.69 7.14 -13.10
N THR A 210 -1.69 7.97 -12.74
CA THR A 210 -1.67 9.41 -13.05
C THR A 210 -0.49 10.11 -12.38
N GLU A 211 -0.24 9.84 -11.10
CA GLU A 211 0.81 10.54 -10.37
C GLU A 211 2.22 10.04 -10.76
N LEU A 212 2.39 8.74 -11.03
CA LEU A 212 3.64 8.21 -11.58
C LEU A 212 3.94 8.80 -12.97
N GLN A 213 2.93 8.88 -13.85
CA GLN A 213 3.10 9.51 -15.17
C GLN A 213 3.44 11.02 -15.04
N ARG A 214 2.84 11.72 -14.06
CA ARG A 214 3.19 13.11 -13.75
C ARG A 214 4.66 13.26 -13.31
N MET A 215 5.20 12.25 -12.66
CA MET A 215 6.62 12.16 -12.31
C MET A 215 7.52 11.78 -13.51
N GLY A 216 6.96 11.52 -14.69
CA GLY A 216 7.70 11.05 -15.86
C GLY A 216 8.04 9.55 -15.80
N VAL A 217 7.37 8.78 -14.96
CA VAL A 217 7.55 7.33 -14.84
C VAL A 217 6.64 6.62 -15.82
N ARG A 218 7.19 5.71 -16.63
CA ARG A 218 6.40 4.80 -17.46
C ARG A 218 5.67 3.78 -16.58
N CYS A 219 4.37 3.73 -16.69
CA CYS A 219 3.52 2.75 -15.99
C CYS A 219 2.23 2.54 -16.77
N GLU A 220 1.64 1.36 -16.62
CA GLU A 220 0.42 1.00 -17.34
C GLU A 220 -0.43 0.01 -16.55
N GLU A 221 -1.71 -0.06 -16.88
CA GLU A 221 -2.57 -1.15 -16.40
C GLU A 221 -2.18 -2.45 -17.09
N ALA A 222 -2.28 -3.55 -16.34
CA ALA A 222 -2.05 -4.91 -16.78
C ALA A 222 -3.31 -5.74 -16.45
N PRO A 223 -4.37 -5.66 -17.30
CA PRO A 223 -5.65 -6.31 -17.01
C PRO A 223 -5.55 -7.83 -16.90
N GLU A 224 -4.60 -8.43 -17.61
CA GLU A 224 -4.34 -9.87 -17.60
C GLU A 224 -3.89 -10.41 -16.23
N ILE A 225 -3.35 -9.53 -15.37
CA ILE A 225 -2.96 -9.86 -14.00
C ILE A 225 -3.85 -9.19 -12.96
N ASP A 226 -4.94 -8.53 -13.38
CA ASP A 226 -5.79 -7.68 -12.50
C ASP A 226 -4.94 -6.67 -11.72
N GLY A 227 -4.07 -5.91 -12.44
CA GLY A 227 -3.05 -5.12 -11.78
C GLY A 227 -2.43 -4.02 -12.63
N ILE A 228 -1.20 -3.68 -12.28
CA ILE A 228 -0.39 -2.65 -12.91
C ILE A 228 1.06 -3.11 -13.08
N GLN A 229 1.76 -2.53 -14.06
CA GLN A 229 3.20 -2.63 -14.18
C GLN A 229 3.85 -1.25 -14.24
N ILE A 230 5.00 -1.14 -13.55
CA ILE A 230 5.73 0.09 -13.37
C ILE A 230 7.18 -0.16 -13.78
N PHE A 231 7.68 0.69 -14.66
CA PHE A 231 9.02 0.57 -15.21
C PHE A 231 10.02 1.41 -14.41
N PRO A 232 11.29 0.98 -14.34
CA PRO A 232 12.34 1.78 -13.74
C PRO A 232 12.44 3.18 -14.35
N TRP A 233 12.72 4.18 -13.54
CA TRP A 233 12.87 5.54 -14.02
C TRP A 233 14.08 5.67 -14.96
N GLY A 234 13.86 6.22 -16.16
CA GLY A 234 14.91 6.44 -17.14
C GLY A 234 15.46 5.20 -17.86
N LYS A 235 14.99 3.98 -17.54
CA LYS A 235 15.37 2.76 -18.26
C LYS A 235 14.26 2.35 -19.22
N VAL A 236 14.55 2.33 -20.52
CA VAL A 236 13.69 1.70 -21.53
C VAL A 236 14.12 0.24 -21.64
N PRO A 237 13.24 -0.75 -21.49
CA PRO A 237 13.57 -2.16 -21.73
C PRO A 237 14.00 -2.34 -23.19
N GLU A 238 15.13 -3.00 -23.43
CA GLU A 238 15.66 -3.26 -24.78
C GLU A 238 14.69 -4.08 -25.66
N ASP A 239 13.71 -4.77 -25.07
CA ASP A 239 12.80 -5.68 -25.77
C ASP A 239 11.60 -5.01 -26.44
N HIS A 240 11.47 -3.69 -26.38
CA HIS A 240 10.37 -2.92 -26.96
C HIS A 240 10.84 -1.74 -27.83
N ILE A 241 11.93 -1.90 -28.57
CA ILE A 241 12.22 -1.00 -29.71
C ILE A 241 11.37 -1.49 -30.89
N VAL A 242 10.06 -1.30 -30.82
CA VAL A 242 9.23 -1.24 -32.02
C VAL A 242 9.50 0.14 -32.61
N ALA A 243 10.07 0.12 -33.82
CA ALA A 243 10.29 1.31 -34.59
C ALA A 243 8.96 2.05 -34.80
N GLU A 244 8.70 3.06 -34.00
CA GLU A 244 7.64 4.03 -34.26
C GLU A 244 8.30 5.38 -34.59
N GLY A 245 7.78 5.91 -35.69
CA GLY A 245 8.32 7.10 -36.37
C GLY A 245 8.38 8.33 -35.47
N GLU A 246 9.33 9.14 -35.84
CA GLU A 246 9.60 10.47 -35.33
C GLU A 246 8.33 11.27 -35.02
N SER A 247 8.13 11.59 -33.76
CA SER A 247 7.41 12.79 -33.38
C SER A 247 8.29 13.61 -32.45
N THR A 248 9.09 14.44 -33.07
CA THR A 248 9.82 15.54 -32.44
C THR A 248 8.82 16.52 -31.85
N ILE A 249 8.75 16.58 -30.53
CA ILE A 249 8.14 17.71 -29.82
C ILE A 249 9.21 18.79 -29.77
N GLU A 250 9.13 19.73 -30.72
CA GLU A 250 9.91 20.96 -30.70
C GLU A 250 9.45 21.85 -29.56
N CYS A 251 10.33 22.07 -28.61
CA CYS A 251 10.15 23.08 -27.58
C CYS A 251 10.74 24.39 -28.15
N GLU A 252 9.88 25.28 -28.63
CA GLU A 252 10.30 26.62 -29.06
C GLU A 252 10.80 27.42 -27.87
N SER A 253 12.11 27.62 -27.79
CA SER A 253 12.72 28.64 -26.95
C SER A 253 13.04 29.85 -27.77
N THR A 254 12.25 30.93 -27.66
CA THR A 254 12.59 32.26 -28.13
C THR A 254 13.69 32.85 -27.27
N THR A 255 14.89 32.96 -27.80
CA THR A 255 15.92 33.87 -27.29
C THR A 255 16.47 34.73 -28.40
N GLU A 256 16.27 36.04 -28.22
CA GLU A 256 16.86 37.07 -29.10
C GLU A 256 18.39 37.10 -28.97
N SER A 257 19.01 37.12 -30.15
CA SER A 257 20.46 37.25 -30.31
C SER A 257 20.91 38.69 -30.13
N LYS A 258 21.98 38.92 -29.38
CA LYS A 258 22.89 40.05 -29.58
C LYS A 258 24.32 39.56 -29.72
N SER A 259 24.89 39.91 -30.85
CA SER A 259 26.26 39.69 -31.33
C SER A 259 27.30 40.54 -30.59
N ALA A 260 28.48 40.00 -30.33
CA ALA A 260 29.77 40.71 -30.47
C ALA A 260 30.99 39.76 -30.35
N THR A 261 31.66 39.59 -31.45
CA THR A 261 33.13 39.61 -31.80
C THR A 261 34.17 38.98 -30.87
N GLU A 262 34.85 38.01 -31.46
CA GLU A 262 36.28 37.69 -31.63
C GLU A 262 37.28 37.96 -30.48
N SER A 263 38.05 36.95 -30.10
CA SER A 263 39.52 36.89 -30.30
C SER A 263 40.13 35.57 -29.87
N GLU A 264 41.09 35.11 -30.68
CA GLU A 264 41.92 33.91 -30.62
C GLU A 264 42.82 33.83 -29.37
N SER A 265 43.12 32.62 -28.91
CA SER A 265 44.51 32.14 -28.87
C SER A 265 44.60 30.67 -28.38
N ALA A 266 45.48 29.95 -29.12
CA ALA A 266 45.84 28.55 -28.89
C ALA A 266 46.85 28.36 -27.73
N ALA A 267 46.84 27.18 -27.13
CA ALA A 267 48.02 26.34 -26.81
C ALA A 267 47.65 25.09 -25.99
N GLU A 268 47.87 23.92 -26.59
CA GLU A 268 48.62 22.72 -26.10
C GLU A 268 48.66 22.45 -24.60
N SER A 269 48.52 21.25 -24.07
CA SER A 269 48.67 19.86 -24.45
C SER A 269 48.62 18.97 -23.18
N LYS A 270 48.13 17.70 -23.36
CA LYS A 270 48.60 16.46 -22.68
C LYS A 270 48.21 16.11 -21.23
N ASN A 271 47.66 14.90 -21.18
CA ASN A 271 47.63 13.89 -20.09
C ASN A 271 46.60 14.14 -19.00
N ALA A 272 45.68 13.23 -18.71
CA ALA A 272 45.83 11.81 -18.43
C ALA A 272 44.45 11.14 -18.47
N ALA A 273 44.40 9.92 -18.95
CA ALA A 273 43.35 8.98 -18.75
C ALA A 273 43.36 8.56 -17.27
N GLU A 274 42.15 8.42 -16.72
CA GLU A 274 41.76 7.65 -15.55
C GLU A 274 40.80 8.46 -14.69
N SER A 275 39.49 8.24 -14.90
CA SER A 275 38.37 8.25 -13.97
C SER A 275 37.03 8.48 -14.67
N GLU A 276 36.72 7.63 -15.64
CA GLU A 276 35.34 7.44 -16.15
C GLU A 276 34.71 6.28 -15.40
N SER A 277 34.10 6.50 -14.26
CA SER A 277 33.10 5.58 -13.67
C SER A 277 32.25 6.16 -12.53
N ALA A 278 32.15 7.50 -12.43
CA ALA A 278 31.33 8.10 -11.36
C ALA A 278 30.41 9.24 -11.82
N ALA A 279 30.25 9.46 -13.12
CA ALA A 279 29.56 10.65 -13.63
C ALA A 279 28.25 10.40 -14.42
N GLU A 280 27.72 9.17 -14.43
CA GLU A 280 26.51 8.84 -15.19
C GLU A 280 25.20 8.88 -14.41
N HIS A 281 25.16 9.37 -13.17
CA HIS A 281 23.93 9.42 -12.39
C HIS A 281 23.43 10.83 -12.03
N GLU A 282 24.04 11.89 -12.54
CA GLU A 282 23.65 13.27 -12.16
C GLU A 282 22.86 14.05 -13.23
N SER A 283 22.33 13.44 -14.26
CA SER A 283 21.45 14.14 -15.21
C SER A 283 19.97 13.91 -14.94
N ILE A 284 19.55 13.87 -13.67
CA ILE A 284 18.14 13.83 -13.32
C ILE A 284 17.70 15.21 -12.85
N ILE A 285 17.17 15.97 -13.82
CA ILE A 285 16.07 16.94 -13.68
C ILE A 285 16.40 18.25 -12.95
N GLU A 286 16.76 19.26 -13.69
CA GLU A 286 16.28 20.63 -13.45
C GLU A 286 14.78 20.73 -13.82
N CYS A 287 13.95 19.86 -13.31
CA CYS A 287 12.49 19.98 -13.37
C CYS A 287 12.01 20.64 -12.09
N GLY A 288 11.19 21.70 -12.21
CA GLY A 288 10.55 22.34 -11.05
C GLY A 288 9.78 21.35 -10.18
N ASN A 289 9.28 21.80 -9.05
CA ASN A 289 8.55 20.95 -8.10
C ASN A 289 7.40 20.22 -8.78
N ILE A 290 7.34 18.90 -8.59
CA ILE A 290 6.26 18.03 -9.03
C ILE A 290 5.19 17.98 -7.95
N THR A 291 4.00 18.47 -8.25
CA THR A 291 2.88 18.46 -7.30
C THR A 291 2.07 17.18 -7.46
N ILE A 292 1.97 16.39 -6.41
CA ILE A 292 1.19 15.15 -6.33
C ILE A 292 -0.20 15.45 -5.79
N GLU A 293 -1.24 15.06 -6.52
CA GLU A 293 -2.62 15.06 -6.04
C GLU A 293 -2.86 13.85 -5.14
N THR A 294 -3.50 14.08 -4.00
CA THR A 294 -3.76 13.00 -3.04
C THR A 294 -5.14 12.37 -3.20
N TYR A 295 -6.02 12.97 -3.99
CA TYR A 295 -7.41 12.49 -4.18
C TYR A 295 -8.18 12.33 -2.86
N ASP A 296 -7.81 13.13 -1.85
CA ASP A 296 -8.28 13.02 -0.46
C ASP A 296 -8.02 11.65 0.19
N ASP A 297 -7.09 10.87 -0.37
CA ASP A 297 -6.68 9.56 0.11
C ASP A 297 -5.35 9.69 0.88
N HIS A 298 -5.41 9.39 2.18
CA HIS A 298 -4.26 9.47 3.09
C HIS A 298 -3.11 8.54 2.66
N ARG A 299 -3.41 7.40 2.03
CA ARG A 299 -2.39 6.46 1.56
C ARG A 299 -1.62 7.00 0.36
N MET A 300 -2.30 7.71 -0.55
CA MET A 300 -1.63 8.43 -1.63
C MET A 300 -0.66 9.48 -1.08
N ALA A 301 -1.13 10.29 -0.11
CA ALA A 301 -0.29 11.32 0.50
C ALA A 301 0.97 10.74 1.16
N MET A 302 0.80 9.68 1.99
CA MET A 302 1.91 9.08 2.72
C MET A 302 2.86 8.31 1.80
N ALA A 303 2.35 7.54 0.84
CA ALA A 303 3.17 6.77 -0.08
C ALA A 303 4.00 7.66 -1.02
N PHE A 304 3.38 8.67 -1.63
CA PHE A 304 4.07 9.56 -2.56
C PHE A 304 4.98 10.60 -1.89
N THR A 305 5.02 10.65 -0.56
CA THR A 305 6.10 11.32 0.18
C THR A 305 7.44 10.62 -0.05
N LEU A 306 7.46 9.29 -0.20
CA LEU A 306 8.68 8.50 -0.36
C LEU A 306 9.55 8.92 -1.55
N PRO A 307 9.03 9.07 -2.79
CA PRO A 307 9.80 9.64 -3.89
C PRO A 307 10.41 10.99 -3.56
N GLY A 308 9.66 11.85 -2.85
CA GLY A 308 10.13 13.18 -2.43
C GLY A 308 11.34 13.13 -1.51
N LEU A 309 11.42 12.13 -0.63
CA LEU A 309 12.60 11.91 0.22
C LEU A 309 13.86 11.59 -0.58
N LYS A 310 13.71 11.01 -1.77
CA LYS A 310 14.82 10.64 -2.66
C LYS A 310 15.18 11.76 -3.63
N THR A 311 14.18 12.44 -4.19
CA THR A 311 14.37 13.40 -5.30
C THR A 311 14.41 14.87 -4.84
N GLY A 312 13.83 15.18 -3.67
CA GLY A 312 13.79 16.53 -3.11
C GLY A 312 12.83 17.51 -3.81
N ASN A 313 12.08 17.08 -4.84
CA ASN A 313 11.27 17.96 -5.68
C ASN A 313 9.76 17.62 -5.70
N ILE A 314 9.27 16.82 -4.76
CA ILE A 314 7.86 16.44 -4.65
C ILE A 314 7.14 17.37 -3.68
N VAL A 315 5.98 17.88 -4.08
CA VAL A 315 5.05 18.64 -3.23
C VAL A 315 3.74 17.86 -3.10
N ILE A 316 3.38 17.48 -1.90
CA ILE A 316 2.12 16.77 -1.62
C ILE A 316 1.00 17.81 -1.46
N LYS A 317 -0.01 17.76 -2.33
CA LYS A 317 -1.20 18.58 -2.22
C LYS A 317 -2.17 18.00 -1.20
N ASN A 318 -2.79 18.85 -0.37
CA ASN A 318 -3.70 18.43 0.68
C ASN A 318 -3.09 17.39 1.67
N PRO A 319 -1.95 17.67 2.31
CA PRO A 319 -1.33 16.73 3.25
C PRO A 319 -2.23 16.46 4.48
N GLY A 320 -3.20 17.32 4.73
CA GLY A 320 -4.18 17.19 5.84
C GLY A 320 -5.10 15.98 5.73
N CYS A 321 -5.21 15.32 4.56
CA CYS A 321 -5.98 14.08 4.42
C CYS A 321 -5.41 12.93 5.29
N CYS A 322 -4.15 13.00 5.73
CA CYS A 322 -3.54 12.02 6.64
C CYS A 322 -4.14 12.03 8.06
N ARG A 323 -4.87 13.08 8.47
CA ARG A 323 -5.46 13.20 9.84
C ARG A 323 -6.35 12.01 10.21
N LYS A 324 -6.91 11.35 9.22
CA LYS A 324 -7.80 10.21 9.41
C LYS A 324 -7.12 9.01 10.07
N THR A 325 -5.83 8.80 9.79
CA THR A 325 -5.10 7.60 10.22
C THR A 325 -3.77 7.91 10.90
N PHE A 326 -3.06 8.97 10.47
CA PHE A 326 -1.77 9.37 11.02
C PHE A 326 -1.63 10.90 11.00
N GLU A 327 -2.28 11.56 11.96
CA GLU A 327 -2.41 13.03 11.98
C GLU A 327 -1.09 13.79 11.88
N ASN A 328 -0.05 13.31 12.56
CA ASN A 328 1.27 13.95 12.63
C ASN A 328 2.32 13.32 11.69
N TYR A 329 1.90 12.59 10.63
CA TYR A 329 2.81 11.89 9.73
C TYR A 329 3.94 12.77 9.20
N PHE A 330 3.62 13.93 8.63
CA PHE A 330 4.62 14.84 8.05
C PHE A 330 5.56 15.42 9.12
N SER A 331 5.07 15.72 10.31
CA SER A 331 5.91 16.19 11.42
C SER A 331 6.90 15.11 11.88
N VAL A 332 6.48 13.84 11.85
CA VAL A 332 7.38 12.70 12.14
C VAL A 332 8.45 12.59 11.06
N ILE A 333 8.07 12.66 9.77
CA ILE A 333 9.03 12.66 8.65
C ILE A 333 10.06 13.78 8.80
N ASP A 334 9.61 15.02 9.04
CA ASP A 334 10.48 16.19 9.22
C ASP A 334 11.46 15.98 10.39
N SER A 335 10.99 15.38 11.49
CA SER A 335 11.84 15.10 12.64
C SER A 335 12.96 14.11 12.35
N LEU A 336 12.73 13.13 11.46
CA LEU A 336 13.76 12.17 11.04
C LEU A 336 14.86 12.83 10.20
N TYR A 337 14.51 13.88 9.43
CA TYR A 337 15.48 14.65 8.64
C TYR A 337 16.35 15.58 9.46
N GLN A 338 15.83 16.12 10.57
CA GLN A 338 16.57 17.05 11.42
C GLN A 338 17.60 16.35 12.33
N CYS A 339 17.55 15.04 12.45
CA CYS A 339 18.48 14.24 13.26
C CYS A 339 19.76 13.82 12.51
N HIS A 340 19.96 14.28 11.28
CA HIS A 340 21.15 14.09 10.45
C HIS A 340 21.75 15.40 10.03
#